data_bcb452cf1838d3dd08a1e4b745b92ca2
#
_entry.id   bcb452cf1838d3dd08a1e4b745b92ca2
#
_cell.length_a   1.000
_cell.length_b   1.000
_cell.length_c   1.000
_cell.angle_alpha   90.00
_cell.angle_beta   90.00
_cell.angle_gamma   90.00
#
_symmetry.space_group_name_H-M   'P 1'
#
loop_
_entity.id
_entity.type
_entity.pdbx_description
1 polymer ?
#
loop_
_entity_poly.entity_id
_entity_poly.type
_entity_poly.pdbx_seq_one_letter_code
_entity_poly.pdbx_strand_id
1 'polypeptide(L)'
;MLKKYKNKDKMIFYSFWMTILIVVYHLAPHLIEMSDFNKEGYLRPFFETFGPIALNYFFAVSAYKFYVSEKSCGDKLKKRLTTLIIPYIAWNTIYISLYILQNGLPNIRTIILGYTLTPFDGPLWYIFVLYMFLAISSICMSRWPRLSTKLGWLIIILTFVAAVFHHAVIYSLISFPYDWWVERTLRMASPFLYGVYCSKHKAIELGRHSAVIPGIISMICLLSSTILGDNGITTLLLYLCTLSLWYVLPNFNLKADSIIKNDMFIVYSIHEGIIIVMLAVLNKGNIHFGKYSSLIFVILLETVLIVTIGFCLNLIIRRLPTVVDIIFTGGRNEHHNKEKKQY
;
A
#
# COMPACT_ATOMS: atom_id res chain seq x y z
N MET A 1 18.23 -10.48 21.83
CA MET A 1 16.78 -10.47 21.54
C MET A 1 16.16 -9.07 21.52
N LEU A 2 16.49 -8.16 22.42
CA LEU A 2 15.85 -6.84 22.54
C LEU A 2 16.02 -5.88 21.32
N LYS A 3 17.10 -5.99 20.52
CA LYS A 3 17.32 -5.15 19.31
C LYS A 3 16.34 -5.42 18.18
N LYS A 4 15.76 -6.64 18.09
CA LYS A 4 14.84 -7.07 17.01
C LYS A 4 13.46 -6.39 17.13
N TYR A 5 13.05 -5.94 18.31
CA TYR A 5 11.73 -5.35 18.59
C TYR A 5 11.69 -3.82 18.47
N LYS A 6 12.81 -3.13 18.62
CA LYS A 6 12.88 -1.65 18.60
C LYS A 6 12.41 -1.02 17.28
N ASN A 7 12.50 -1.77 16.16
CA ASN A 7 12.09 -1.30 14.83
C ASN A 7 10.63 -1.65 14.47
N LYS A 8 9.96 -2.53 15.25
CA LYS A 8 8.58 -2.94 15.00
C LYS A 8 7.60 -1.78 15.12
N ASP A 9 7.76 -0.98 16.17
CA ASP A 9 6.87 0.13 16.49
C ASP A 9 7.01 1.26 15.47
N LYS A 10 8.24 1.52 15.01
CA LYS A 10 8.50 2.46 13.92
C LYS A 10 7.81 2.04 12.62
N MET A 11 7.90 0.77 12.23
CA MET A 11 7.23 0.25 11.04
C MET A 11 5.69 0.32 11.15
N ILE A 12 5.13 0.21 12.36
CA ILE A 12 3.69 0.38 12.60
C ILE A 12 3.30 1.84 12.36
N PHE A 13 4.02 2.78 12.95
CA PHE A 13 3.79 4.21 12.77
C PHE A 13 3.83 4.63 11.30
N TYR A 14 4.81 4.14 10.54
CA TYR A 14 4.89 4.44 9.12
C TYR A 14 3.78 3.78 8.30
N SER A 15 3.43 2.53 8.62
CA SER A 15 2.30 1.89 7.96
C SER A 15 1.01 2.68 8.17
N PHE A 16 0.83 3.33 9.32
CA PHE A 16 -0.28 4.25 9.56
C PHE A 16 -0.26 5.41 8.57
N TRP A 17 0.85 6.17 8.49
CA TRP A 17 0.96 7.31 7.59
C TRP A 17 0.87 6.92 6.13
N MET A 18 1.47 5.79 5.73
CA MET A 18 1.37 5.29 4.35
C MET A 18 -0.07 4.90 3.98
N THR A 19 -0.87 4.39 4.93
CA THR A 19 -2.30 4.16 4.68
C THR A 19 -3.05 5.48 4.50
N ILE A 20 -2.74 6.50 5.28
CA ILE A 20 -3.31 7.85 5.10
C ILE A 20 -2.96 8.40 3.72
N LEU A 21 -1.70 8.27 3.27
CA LEU A 21 -1.30 8.70 1.93
C LEU A 21 -2.07 7.98 0.83
N ILE A 22 -2.39 6.69 0.99
CA ILE A 22 -3.25 5.96 0.03
C ILE A 22 -4.66 6.53 0.01
N VAL A 23 -5.25 6.81 1.18
CA VAL A 23 -6.59 7.43 1.25
C VAL A 23 -6.59 8.78 0.52
N VAL A 24 -5.61 9.62 0.81
CA VAL A 24 -5.48 10.93 0.14
C VAL A 24 -5.23 10.79 -1.36
N TYR A 25 -4.42 9.83 -1.78
CA TYR A 25 -4.15 9.52 -3.19
C TYR A 25 -5.43 9.19 -3.98
N HIS A 26 -6.35 8.43 -3.37
CA HIS A 26 -7.61 8.08 -4.04
C HIS A 26 -8.67 9.19 -3.93
N LEU A 27 -8.67 9.95 -2.85
CA LEU A 27 -9.65 11.00 -2.59
C LEU A 27 -9.35 12.33 -3.33
N ALA A 28 -8.12 12.83 -3.22
CA ALA A 28 -7.79 14.18 -3.64
C ALA A 28 -7.98 14.44 -5.14
N PRO A 29 -7.62 13.54 -6.07
CA PRO A 29 -7.86 13.74 -7.51
C PRO A 29 -9.32 13.99 -7.83
N HIS A 30 -10.24 13.24 -7.20
CA HIS A 30 -11.69 13.42 -7.43
C HIS A 30 -12.20 14.77 -6.92
N LEU A 31 -11.74 15.21 -5.76
CA LEU A 31 -12.12 16.52 -5.23
C LEU A 31 -11.53 17.67 -6.04
N ILE A 32 -10.33 17.49 -6.61
CA ILE A 32 -9.72 18.45 -7.54
C ILE A 32 -10.56 18.54 -8.82
N GLU A 33 -11.07 17.43 -9.35
CA GLU A 33 -11.97 17.43 -10.51
C GLU A 33 -13.26 18.22 -10.26
N MET A 34 -13.73 18.30 -9.01
CA MET A 34 -14.88 19.08 -8.56
C MET A 34 -14.54 20.53 -8.21
N SER A 35 -13.36 21.02 -8.55
CA SER A 35 -12.87 22.35 -8.20
C SER A 35 -12.46 23.18 -9.42
N ASP A 36 -12.33 24.48 -9.23
CA ASP A 36 -11.77 25.41 -10.23
C ASP A 36 -10.29 25.12 -10.54
N PHE A 37 -9.61 24.35 -9.69
CA PHE A 37 -8.18 24.05 -9.76
C PHE A 37 -7.84 22.84 -10.63
N ASN A 38 -8.84 22.19 -11.22
CA ASN A 38 -8.61 21.04 -12.12
C ASN A 38 -7.71 21.39 -13.32
N LYS A 39 -7.70 22.67 -13.73
CA LYS A 39 -6.85 23.18 -14.82
C LYS A 39 -5.42 23.53 -14.39
N GLU A 40 -5.14 23.58 -13.10
CA GLU A 40 -3.81 23.91 -12.57
C GLU A 40 -2.95 22.66 -12.54
N GLY A 41 -1.94 22.61 -13.42
CA GLY A 41 -1.18 21.42 -13.78
C GLY A 41 -0.38 20.70 -12.69
N TYR A 42 -0.29 21.22 -11.43
CA TYR A 42 0.59 20.66 -10.40
C TYR A 42 -0.10 19.99 -9.22
N LEU A 43 -1.33 20.39 -8.91
CA LEU A 43 -1.99 19.92 -7.68
C LEU A 43 -2.36 18.44 -7.76
N ARG A 44 -2.94 18.02 -8.86
CA ARG A 44 -3.29 16.63 -9.10
C ARG A 44 -2.06 15.71 -9.14
N PRO A 45 -1.00 15.98 -9.95
CA PRO A 45 0.23 15.20 -9.93
C PRO A 45 0.88 15.11 -8.54
N PHE A 46 0.81 16.16 -7.73
CA PHE A 46 1.33 16.12 -6.37
C PHE A 46 0.66 15.03 -5.52
N PHE A 47 -0.67 14.99 -5.49
CA PHE A 47 -1.39 13.97 -4.72
C PHE A 47 -1.23 12.57 -5.33
N GLU A 48 -1.13 12.47 -6.66
CA GLU A 48 -0.91 11.19 -7.35
C GLU A 48 0.46 10.56 -7.04
N THR A 49 1.44 11.30 -6.55
CA THR A 49 2.72 10.73 -6.08
C THR A 49 2.59 9.91 -4.79
N PHE A 50 1.57 10.15 -3.97
CA PHE A 50 1.42 9.52 -2.66
C PHE A 50 1.15 8.02 -2.74
N GLY A 51 0.38 7.58 -3.73
CA GLY A 51 0.09 6.17 -3.96
C GLY A 51 1.34 5.32 -4.20
N PRO A 52 2.17 5.65 -5.21
CA PRO A 52 3.42 4.93 -5.47
C PRO A 52 4.39 4.91 -4.28
N ILE A 53 4.54 6.02 -3.55
CA ILE A 53 5.39 6.08 -2.35
C ILE A 53 4.91 5.08 -1.29
N ALA A 54 3.62 5.10 -1.01
CA ALA A 54 3.02 4.23 -0.01
C ALA A 54 3.08 2.74 -0.42
N LEU A 55 2.79 2.44 -1.68
CA LEU A 55 2.87 1.07 -2.22
C LEU A 55 4.29 0.53 -2.18
N ASN A 56 5.28 1.30 -2.66
CA ASN A 56 6.69 0.93 -2.57
C ASN A 56 7.09 0.58 -1.13
N TYR A 57 6.65 1.38 -0.16
CA TYR A 57 6.89 1.11 1.26
C TYR A 57 6.25 -0.20 1.70
N PHE A 58 4.97 -0.45 1.36
CA PHE A 58 4.27 -1.65 1.79
C PHE A 58 4.87 -2.92 1.19
N PHE A 59 5.30 -2.90 -0.07
CA PHE A 59 6.01 -4.03 -0.67
C PHE A 59 7.34 -4.29 0.02
N ALA A 60 8.16 -3.26 0.24
CA ALA A 60 9.45 -3.38 0.91
C ALA A 60 9.31 -3.89 2.35
N VAL A 61 8.41 -3.30 3.16
CA VAL A 61 8.23 -3.69 4.56
C VAL A 61 7.61 -5.07 4.71
N SER A 62 6.73 -5.46 3.80
CA SER A 62 6.11 -6.80 3.83
C SER A 62 7.13 -7.89 3.52
N ALA A 63 7.98 -7.67 2.50
CA ALA A 63 9.09 -8.56 2.18
C ALA A 63 10.10 -8.63 3.34
N TYR A 64 10.52 -7.50 3.88
CA TYR A 64 11.40 -7.44 5.04
C TYR A 64 10.88 -8.25 6.23
N LYS A 65 9.61 -8.02 6.64
CA LYS A 65 8.99 -8.75 7.75
C LYS A 65 8.85 -10.24 7.49
N PHE A 66 8.60 -10.63 6.25
CA PHE A 66 8.49 -12.03 5.85
C PHE A 66 9.82 -12.76 5.98
N TYR A 67 10.91 -12.16 5.51
CA TYR A 67 12.22 -12.81 5.49
C TYR A 67 13.05 -12.68 6.77
N VAL A 68 12.79 -11.67 7.59
CA VAL A 68 13.40 -11.54 8.94
C VAL A 68 12.89 -12.61 9.91
N SER A 69 11.69 -13.16 9.68
CA SER A 69 11.11 -14.22 10.52
C SER A 69 11.85 -15.54 10.33
N GLU A 70 12.14 -16.23 11.42
CA GLU A 70 12.86 -17.54 11.45
C GLU A 70 11.98 -18.73 11.09
N LYS A 71 10.64 -18.54 10.99
CA LYS A 71 9.70 -19.59 10.62
C LYS A 71 9.96 -20.13 9.21
N SER A 72 9.54 -21.38 8.94
CA SER A 72 9.62 -21.93 7.59
C SER A 72 8.86 -21.09 6.56
N CYS A 73 9.30 -21.09 5.31
CA CYS A 73 8.58 -20.34 4.24
C CYS A 73 7.16 -20.86 4.06
N GLY A 74 6.94 -22.17 4.18
CA GLY A 74 5.60 -22.78 4.09
C GLY A 74 4.65 -22.28 5.18
N ASP A 75 5.09 -22.28 6.45
CA ASP A 75 4.27 -21.76 7.56
C ASP A 75 3.96 -20.28 7.40
N LYS A 76 4.93 -19.52 6.91
CA LYS A 76 4.73 -18.08 6.63
C LYS A 76 3.71 -17.85 5.52
N LEU A 77 3.77 -18.62 4.43
CA LEU A 77 2.81 -18.53 3.34
C LEU A 77 1.41 -18.95 3.78
N LYS A 78 1.30 -20.06 4.52
CA LYS A 78 0.01 -20.50 5.09
C LYS A 78 -0.60 -19.43 5.99
N LYS A 79 0.23 -18.78 6.82
CA LYS A 79 -0.23 -17.63 7.63
C LYS A 79 -0.66 -16.45 6.74
N ARG A 80 0.01 -16.21 5.61
CA ARG A 80 -0.35 -15.13 4.69
C ARG A 80 -1.63 -15.42 3.90
N LEU A 81 -1.95 -16.68 3.61
CA LEU A 81 -3.28 -17.02 3.09
C LEU A 81 -4.38 -16.52 4.03
N THR A 82 -4.29 -16.86 5.31
CA THR A 82 -5.29 -16.42 6.29
C THR A 82 -5.30 -14.89 6.47
N THR A 83 -4.11 -14.25 6.53
CA THR A 83 -4.04 -12.83 6.88
C THR A 83 -4.17 -11.88 5.69
N LEU A 84 -4.08 -12.35 4.45
CA LEU A 84 -4.18 -11.52 3.24
C LEU A 84 -5.28 -12.01 2.31
N ILE A 85 -5.27 -13.31 1.92
CA ILE A 85 -6.15 -13.80 0.86
C ILE A 85 -7.59 -13.99 1.34
N ILE A 86 -7.82 -14.50 2.56
CA ILE A 86 -9.19 -14.61 3.09
C ILE A 86 -9.86 -13.24 3.18
N PRO A 87 -9.27 -12.21 3.80
CA PRO A 87 -9.84 -10.86 3.79
C PRO A 87 -9.98 -10.27 2.39
N TYR A 88 -9.00 -10.50 1.51
CA TYR A 88 -9.09 -10.07 0.11
C TYR A 88 -10.34 -10.61 -0.58
N ILE A 89 -10.59 -11.91 -0.46
CA ILE A 89 -11.78 -12.54 -1.04
C ILE A 89 -13.05 -11.97 -0.41
N ALA A 90 -13.10 -11.82 0.91
CA ALA A 90 -14.26 -11.31 1.62
C ALA A 90 -14.63 -9.89 1.19
N TRP A 91 -13.66 -8.97 1.21
CA TRP A 91 -13.88 -7.59 0.80
C TRP A 91 -14.26 -7.50 -0.68
N ASN A 92 -13.55 -8.22 -1.55
CA ASN A 92 -13.86 -8.23 -2.98
C ASN A 92 -15.26 -8.80 -3.27
N THR A 93 -15.74 -9.77 -2.45
CA THR A 93 -17.11 -10.28 -2.54
C THR A 93 -18.15 -9.21 -2.17
N ILE A 94 -17.86 -8.37 -1.19
CA ILE A 94 -18.74 -7.23 -0.86
C ILE A 94 -18.82 -6.27 -2.05
N TYR A 95 -17.69 -5.89 -2.64
CA TYR A 95 -17.66 -4.97 -3.79
C TYR A 95 -18.32 -5.57 -5.04
N ILE A 96 -18.12 -6.87 -5.31
CA ILE A 96 -18.87 -7.58 -6.38
C ILE A 96 -20.38 -7.51 -6.12
N SER A 97 -20.82 -7.72 -4.88
CA SER A 97 -22.24 -7.66 -4.54
C SER A 97 -22.82 -6.27 -4.76
N LEU A 98 -22.08 -5.23 -4.39
CA LEU A 98 -22.48 -3.84 -4.64
C LEU A 98 -22.51 -3.54 -6.16
N TYR A 99 -21.53 -4.02 -6.92
CA TYR A 99 -21.52 -3.91 -8.38
C TYR A 99 -22.74 -4.57 -9.03
N ILE A 100 -23.10 -5.79 -8.59
CA ILE A 100 -24.27 -6.53 -9.08
C ILE A 100 -25.57 -5.77 -8.79
N LEU A 101 -25.70 -5.19 -7.61
CA LEU A 101 -26.86 -4.39 -7.25
C LEU A 101 -27.04 -3.16 -8.12
N GLN A 102 -25.94 -2.54 -8.56
CA GLN A 102 -25.97 -1.33 -9.38
C GLN A 102 -26.07 -1.62 -10.90
N ASN A 103 -25.40 -2.66 -11.37
CA ASN A 103 -25.16 -2.88 -12.80
C ASN A 103 -25.72 -4.22 -13.33
N GLY A 104 -26.28 -5.05 -12.46
CA GLY A 104 -26.69 -6.42 -12.79
C GLY A 104 -25.53 -7.42 -12.77
N LEU A 105 -25.84 -8.68 -13.04
CA LEU A 105 -24.89 -9.79 -12.96
C LEU A 105 -23.84 -9.70 -14.08
N PRO A 106 -22.53 -9.56 -13.76
CA PRO A 106 -21.48 -9.56 -14.76
C PRO A 106 -21.27 -10.96 -15.36
N ASN A 107 -20.65 -11.03 -16.53
CA ASN A 107 -20.27 -12.31 -17.10
C ASN A 107 -19.19 -13.02 -16.26
N ILE A 108 -19.10 -14.35 -16.44
CA ILE A 108 -18.17 -15.18 -15.63
C ILE A 108 -16.72 -14.77 -15.79
N ARG A 109 -16.30 -14.29 -16.96
CA ARG A 109 -14.94 -13.78 -17.20
C ARG A 109 -14.66 -12.56 -16.32
N THR A 110 -15.59 -11.60 -16.24
CA THR A 110 -15.47 -10.42 -15.38
C THR A 110 -15.38 -10.81 -13.91
N ILE A 111 -16.15 -11.81 -13.47
CA ILE A 111 -16.08 -12.32 -12.10
C ILE A 111 -14.68 -12.91 -11.81
N ILE A 112 -14.18 -13.80 -12.68
CA ILE A 112 -12.87 -14.43 -12.51
C ILE A 112 -11.76 -13.36 -12.49
N LEU A 113 -11.78 -12.42 -13.40
CA LEU A 113 -10.83 -11.32 -13.45
C LEU A 113 -10.93 -10.43 -12.21
N GLY A 114 -12.14 -10.18 -11.72
CA GLY A 114 -12.40 -9.42 -10.52
C GLY A 114 -11.83 -10.05 -9.24
N TYR A 115 -11.64 -11.37 -9.21
CA TYR A 115 -10.95 -12.06 -8.11
C TYR A 115 -9.45 -12.27 -8.33
N THR A 116 -8.90 -11.86 -9.46
CA THR A 116 -7.49 -12.08 -9.80
C THR A 116 -6.76 -10.80 -10.16
N LEU A 117 -6.99 -10.28 -11.35
CA LEU A 117 -6.21 -9.18 -11.92
C LEU A 117 -6.83 -7.80 -11.70
N THR A 118 -8.17 -7.73 -11.77
CA THR A 118 -8.92 -6.46 -11.74
C THR A 118 -9.97 -6.48 -10.64
N PRO A 119 -9.58 -6.43 -9.35
CA PRO A 119 -10.55 -6.47 -8.26
C PRO A 119 -11.61 -5.37 -8.43
N PHE A 120 -12.84 -5.67 -7.99
CA PHE A 120 -13.96 -4.73 -8.06
C PHE A 120 -13.73 -3.51 -7.15
N ASP A 121 -12.99 -3.69 -6.07
CA ASP A 121 -12.35 -2.60 -5.34
C ASP A 121 -10.94 -2.41 -5.90
N GLY A 122 -10.75 -1.35 -6.69
CA GLY A 122 -9.48 -1.07 -7.35
C GLY A 122 -8.24 -1.25 -6.47
N PRO A 123 -8.17 -0.66 -5.27
CA PRO A 123 -7.03 -0.76 -4.36
C PRO A 123 -6.63 -2.18 -3.93
N LEU A 124 -7.55 -3.13 -3.89
CA LEU A 124 -7.27 -4.50 -3.41
C LEU A 124 -6.27 -5.29 -4.27
N TRP A 125 -5.99 -4.88 -5.52
CA TRP A 125 -5.00 -5.53 -6.38
C TRP A 125 -3.64 -5.73 -5.69
N TYR A 126 -3.24 -4.78 -4.86
CA TYR A 126 -1.99 -4.81 -4.10
C TYR A 126 -1.85 -6.07 -3.23
N ILE A 127 -2.93 -6.49 -2.56
CA ILE A 127 -2.92 -7.64 -1.65
C ILE A 127 -2.64 -8.93 -2.42
N PHE A 128 -3.28 -9.09 -3.58
CA PHE A 128 -3.10 -10.24 -4.45
C PHE A 128 -1.67 -10.30 -5.00
N VAL A 129 -1.17 -9.20 -5.56
CA VAL A 129 0.20 -9.11 -6.11
C VAL A 129 1.25 -9.32 -5.02
N LEU A 130 1.06 -8.75 -3.83
CA LEU A 130 1.95 -8.97 -2.70
C LEU A 130 2.03 -10.45 -2.32
N TYR A 131 0.89 -11.15 -2.25
CA TYR A 131 0.88 -12.58 -1.97
C TYR A 131 1.60 -13.39 -3.05
N MET A 132 1.38 -13.08 -4.33
CA MET A 132 2.09 -13.70 -5.45
C MET A 132 3.60 -13.51 -5.34
N PHE A 133 4.06 -12.31 -5.02
CA PHE A 133 5.50 -12.04 -4.83
C PHE A 133 6.07 -12.84 -3.66
N LEU A 134 5.36 -12.95 -2.54
CA LEU A 134 5.79 -13.76 -1.41
C LEU A 134 5.86 -15.26 -1.77
N ALA A 135 4.89 -15.77 -2.53
CA ALA A 135 4.87 -17.15 -2.96
C ALA A 135 6.03 -17.46 -3.93
N ILE A 136 6.16 -16.69 -5.00
CA ILE A 136 7.20 -16.87 -6.01
C ILE A 136 8.60 -16.73 -5.38
N SER A 137 8.81 -15.66 -4.60
CA SER A 137 10.10 -15.42 -3.96
C SER A 137 10.46 -16.52 -2.95
N SER A 138 9.48 -17.10 -2.27
CA SER A 138 9.71 -18.23 -1.34
C SER A 138 10.26 -19.45 -2.05
N ILE A 139 9.76 -19.76 -3.26
CA ILE A 139 10.24 -20.87 -4.09
C ILE A 139 11.66 -20.57 -4.58
N CYS A 140 11.89 -19.39 -5.12
CA CYS A 140 13.21 -18.97 -5.63
C CYS A 140 14.26 -18.94 -4.52
N MET A 141 13.92 -18.36 -3.36
CA MET A 141 14.87 -18.16 -2.26
C MET A 141 15.17 -19.46 -1.48
N SER A 142 14.31 -20.45 -1.53
CA SER A 142 14.61 -21.77 -0.96
C SER A 142 15.72 -22.48 -1.74
N ARG A 143 15.81 -22.22 -3.03
CA ARG A 143 16.83 -22.80 -3.92
C ARG A 143 18.11 -21.99 -3.99
N TRP A 144 18.07 -20.69 -3.66
CA TRP A 144 19.23 -19.77 -3.72
C TRP A 144 19.47 -19.06 -2.38
N PRO A 145 19.90 -19.77 -1.34
CA PRO A 145 20.06 -19.18 0.00
C PRO A 145 21.25 -18.20 0.11
N ARG A 146 22.17 -18.16 -0.87
CA ARG A 146 23.44 -17.40 -0.81
C ARG A 146 23.59 -16.40 -1.95
N LEU A 147 22.57 -15.60 -2.20
CA LEU A 147 22.77 -14.43 -3.07
C LEU A 147 23.83 -13.50 -2.46
N SER A 148 24.94 -13.27 -3.18
CA SER A 148 25.92 -12.29 -2.77
C SER A 148 25.29 -10.88 -2.77
N THR A 149 25.83 -9.98 -1.97
CA THR A 149 25.38 -8.58 -1.90
C THR A 149 25.35 -7.93 -3.28
N LYS A 150 26.38 -8.18 -4.11
CA LYS A 150 26.48 -7.64 -5.48
C LYS A 150 25.36 -8.15 -6.39
N LEU A 151 25.09 -9.45 -6.35
CA LEU A 151 24.02 -10.05 -7.15
C LEU A 151 22.63 -9.59 -6.70
N GLY A 152 22.44 -9.41 -5.40
CA GLY A 152 21.20 -8.84 -4.86
C GLY A 152 20.92 -7.43 -5.39
N TRP A 153 21.91 -6.53 -5.38
CA TRP A 153 21.80 -5.21 -5.97
C TRP A 153 21.59 -5.24 -7.48
N LEU A 154 22.31 -6.11 -8.18
CA LEU A 154 22.13 -6.28 -9.63
C LEU A 154 20.67 -6.64 -9.97
N ILE A 155 20.09 -7.59 -9.27
CA ILE A 155 18.68 -7.99 -9.50
C ILE A 155 17.71 -6.84 -9.19
N ILE A 156 17.92 -6.08 -8.11
CA ILE A 156 17.12 -4.90 -7.78
C ILE A 156 17.18 -3.86 -8.90
N ILE A 157 18.39 -3.57 -9.39
CA ILE A 157 18.61 -2.61 -10.48
C ILE A 157 17.98 -3.12 -11.78
N LEU A 158 18.17 -4.39 -12.13
CA LEU A 158 17.59 -4.97 -13.35
C LEU A 158 16.06 -4.95 -13.33
N THR A 159 15.42 -5.28 -12.20
CA THR A 159 13.95 -5.20 -12.09
C THR A 159 13.45 -3.77 -12.16
N PHE A 160 14.21 -2.83 -11.63
CA PHE A 160 13.91 -1.41 -11.75
C PHE A 160 14.02 -0.93 -13.20
N VAL A 161 15.13 -1.25 -13.88
CA VAL A 161 15.34 -0.91 -15.30
C VAL A 161 14.24 -1.54 -16.17
N ALA A 162 13.85 -2.80 -15.88
CA ALA A 162 12.75 -3.45 -16.59
C ALA A 162 11.42 -2.71 -16.41
N ALA A 163 11.12 -2.20 -15.21
CA ALA A 163 9.91 -1.43 -14.97
C ALA A 163 9.91 -0.10 -15.75
N VAL A 164 11.02 0.63 -15.74
CA VAL A 164 11.17 1.88 -16.49
C VAL A 164 11.10 1.64 -18.00
N PHE A 165 11.75 0.58 -18.49
CA PHE A 165 11.73 0.22 -19.92
C PHE A 165 10.33 -0.19 -20.37
N HIS A 166 9.62 -0.98 -19.57
CA HIS A 166 8.24 -1.36 -19.85
C HIS A 166 7.33 -0.13 -19.97
N HIS A 167 7.43 0.79 -19.02
CA HIS A 167 6.65 2.03 -19.06
C HIS A 167 7.00 2.91 -20.27
N ALA A 168 8.30 3.11 -20.53
CA ALA A 168 8.73 4.02 -21.58
C ALA A 168 8.58 3.48 -23.01
N VAL A 169 8.67 2.17 -23.19
CA VAL A 169 8.77 1.54 -24.52
C VAL A 169 7.58 0.63 -24.80
N ILE A 170 7.31 -0.35 -23.94
CA ILE A 170 6.30 -1.38 -24.21
C ILE A 170 4.89 -0.77 -24.12
N TYR A 171 4.61 -0.02 -23.07
CA TYR A 171 3.31 0.62 -22.86
C TYR A 171 2.95 1.58 -23.99
N SER A 172 3.92 2.26 -24.57
CA SER A 172 3.71 3.19 -25.70
C SER A 172 3.58 2.49 -27.08
N LEU A 173 4.12 1.28 -27.23
CA LEU A 173 4.17 0.57 -28.50
C LEU A 173 3.16 -0.55 -28.66
N ILE A 174 2.75 -1.17 -27.58
CA ILE A 174 1.93 -2.41 -27.59
C ILE A 174 0.81 -2.28 -26.57
N SER A 175 -0.42 -2.15 -27.04
CA SER A 175 -1.60 -2.20 -26.16
C SER A 175 -2.00 -3.65 -25.87
N PHE A 176 -1.48 -4.22 -24.81
CA PHE A 176 -1.97 -5.51 -24.32
C PHE A 176 -3.20 -5.34 -23.42
N PRO A 177 -4.16 -6.27 -23.48
CA PRO A 177 -5.16 -6.36 -22.43
C PRO A 177 -4.46 -6.54 -21.08
N TYR A 178 -4.75 -5.66 -20.11
CA TYR A 178 -4.15 -5.69 -18.76
C TYR A 178 -2.69 -5.21 -18.67
N ASP A 179 -2.19 -4.46 -19.62
CA ASP A 179 -0.83 -3.91 -19.60
C ASP A 179 -0.56 -3.09 -18.33
N TRP A 180 -1.53 -2.30 -17.87
CA TRP A 180 -1.48 -1.58 -16.60
C TRP A 180 -1.19 -2.47 -15.39
N TRP A 181 -1.66 -3.74 -15.40
CA TRP A 181 -1.39 -4.70 -14.31
C TRP A 181 0.05 -5.19 -14.36
N VAL A 182 0.56 -5.48 -15.55
CA VAL A 182 1.97 -5.86 -15.78
C VAL A 182 2.89 -4.75 -15.33
N GLU A 183 2.60 -3.52 -15.74
CA GLU A 183 3.36 -2.34 -15.38
C GLU A 183 3.42 -2.14 -13.85
N ARG A 184 2.27 -2.11 -13.19
CA ARG A 184 2.19 -1.98 -11.72
C ARG A 184 2.96 -3.10 -11.01
N THR A 185 2.84 -4.33 -11.49
CA THR A 185 3.55 -5.48 -10.91
C THR A 185 5.07 -5.32 -11.07
N LEU A 186 5.55 -4.92 -12.23
CA LEU A 186 6.98 -4.67 -12.47
C LEU A 186 7.52 -3.53 -11.60
N ARG A 187 6.78 -2.43 -11.48
CA ARG A 187 7.16 -1.31 -10.61
C ARG A 187 7.30 -1.74 -9.14
N MET A 188 6.50 -2.69 -8.67
CA MET A 188 6.55 -3.17 -7.27
C MET A 188 7.63 -4.23 -7.02
N ALA A 189 8.20 -4.85 -8.05
CA ALA A 189 9.22 -5.88 -7.92
C ALA A 189 10.50 -5.36 -7.25
N SER A 190 10.99 -4.19 -7.66
CA SER A 190 12.20 -3.59 -7.12
C SER A 190 12.10 -3.24 -5.63
N PRO A 191 11.06 -2.51 -5.14
CA PRO A 191 10.87 -2.26 -3.71
C PRO A 191 10.72 -3.56 -2.90
N PHE A 192 10.02 -4.56 -3.43
CA PHE A 192 9.88 -5.86 -2.79
C PHE A 192 11.26 -6.54 -2.60
N LEU A 193 12.05 -6.63 -3.65
CA LEU A 193 13.41 -7.21 -3.61
C LEU A 193 14.35 -6.44 -2.69
N TYR A 194 14.21 -5.12 -2.64
CA TYR A 194 14.93 -4.31 -1.68
C TYR A 194 14.59 -4.70 -0.23
N GLY A 195 13.33 -4.92 0.08
CA GLY A 195 12.90 -5.43 1.39
C GLY A 195 13.51 -6.81 1.72
N VAL A 196 13.56 -7.72 0.74
CA VAL A 196 14.24 -9.02 0.88
C VAL A 196 15.73 -8.84 1.17
N TYR A 197 16.40 -7.99 0.40
CA TYR A 197 17.81 -7.66 0.58
C TYR A 197 18.12 -7.14 1.98
N CYS A 198 17.34 -6.16 2.45
CA CYS A 198 17.48 -5.58 3.79
C CYS A 198 17.30 -6.60 4.91
N SER A 199 16.42 -7.58 4.72
CA SER A 199 16.18 -8.64 5.71
C SER A 199 17.40 -9.55 5.89
N LYS A 200 18.14 -9.81 4.81
CA LYS A 200 19.31 -10.71 4.79
C LYS A 200 20.57 -10.04 5.28
N HIS A 201 20.81 -8.82 4.90
CA HIS A 201 22.06 -8.13 5.15
C HIS A 201 22.07 -7.31 6.45
N LYS A 202 20.99 -7.35 7.25
CA LYS A 202 20.82 -6.52 8.46
C LYS A 202 21.15 -5.04 8.22
N ALA A 203 21.13 -4.62 6.96
CA ALA A 203 21.71 -3.38 6.46
C ALA A 203 20.98 -2.14 6.96
N ILE A 204 19.80 -2.32 7.58
CA ILE A 204 18.97 -1.21 8.04
C ILE A 204 18.77 -1.32 9.53
N GLU A 205 19.69 -0.79 10.27
CA GLU A 205 19.37 -0.27 11.60
C GLU A 205 18.64 1.07 11.37
N LEU A 206 17.32 1.00 11.29
CA LEU A 206 16.46 2.18 11.26
C LEU A 206 16.87 3.13 12.39
N GLY A 207 17.35 4.32 12.06
CA GLY A 207 17.68 5.37 13.01
C GLY A 207 19.16 5.58 13.33
N ARG A 208 20.09 4.98 12.59
CA ARG A 208 21.55 5.17 12.83
C ARG A 208 22.13 6.38 12.12
N HIS A 209 21.45 6.92 11.12
CA HIS A 209 21.93 8.05 10.32
C HIS A 209 21.11 9.32 10.58
N SER A 210 21.74 10.48 10.44
CA SER A 210 21.03 11.76 10.42
C SER A 210 19.87 11.71 9.43
N ALA A 211 18.67 12.03 9.90
CA ALA A 211 17.46 12.05 9.07
C ALA A 211 17.42 13.24 8.08
N VAL A 212 18.31 14.21 8.24
CA VAL A 212 18.29 15.47 7.49
C VAL A 212 18.54 15.25 6.00
N ILE A 213 19.67 14.61 5.65
CA ILE A 213 20.03 14.38 4.23
C ILE A 213 18.99 13.51 3.52
N PRO A 214 18.61 12.32 4.05
CA PRO A 214 17.53 11.55 3.44
C PRO A 214 16.20 12.32 3.35
N GLY A 215 15.89 13.16 4.33
CA GLY A 215 14.69 14.02 4.30
C GLY A 215 14.70 15.02 3.15
N ILE A 216 15.84 15.69 2.95
CA ILE A 216 16.04 16.62 1.83
C ILE A 216 15.92 15.87 0.49
N ILE A 217 16.56 14.71 0.35
CA ILE A 217 16.48 13.89 -0.86
C ILE A 217 15.02 13.49 -1.13
N SER A 218 14.29 13.04 -0.10
CA SER A 218 12.87 12.68 -0.26
C SER A 218 12.03 13.84 -0.74
N MET A 219 12.24 15.03 -0.19
CA MET A 219 11.51 16.25 -0.58
C MET A 219 11.83 16.65 -2.02
N ILE A 220 13.10 16.66 -2.39
CA ILE A 220 13.54 16.99 -3.76
C ILE A 220 12.92 15.98 -4.75
N CYS A 221 13.01 14.68 -4.47
CA CYS A 221 12.44 13.65 -5.33
C CYS A 221 10.92 13.81 -5.48
N LEU A 222 10.21 14.12 -4.39
CA LEU A 222 8.76 14.34 -4.40
C LEU A 222 8.39 15.55 -5.28
N LEU A 223 9.03 16.70 -5.04
CA LEU A 223 8.75 17.92 -5.79
C LEU A 223 9.12 17.77 -7.27
N SER A 224 10.27 17.14 -7.57
CA SER A 224 10.68 16.90 -8.96
C SER A 224 9.71 15.96 -9.67
N SER A 225 9.21 14.91 -9.01
CA SER A 225 8.24 13.99 -9.60
C SER A 225 6.91 14.68 -9.89
N THR A 226 6.48 15.61 -9.04
CA THR A 226 5.28 16.43 -9.26
C THR A 226 5.38 17.29 -10.52
N ILE A 227 6.57 17.86 -10.77
CA ILE A 227 6.80 18.76 -11.92
C ILE A 227 6.94 17.96 -13.23
N LEU A 228 7.59 16.81 -13.18
CA LEU A 228 7.90 16.02 -14.38
C LEU A 228 6.70 15.23 -14.93
N GLY A 229 5.64 15.06 -14.15
CA GLY A 229 4.48 14.23 -14.53
C GLY A 229 4.80 12.73 -14.56
N ASP A 230 3.92 11.91 -15.15
CA ASP A 230 4.08 10.45 -15.19
C ASP A 230 5.02 10.02 -16.32
N ASN A 231 6.25 9.66 -15.94
CA ASN A 231 7.27 9.13 -16.85
C ASN A 231 8.27 8.22 -16.11
N GLY A 232 9.21 7.61 -16.83
CA GLY A 232 10.21 6.70 -16.25
C GLY A 232 11.12 7.39 -15.20
N ILE A 233 11.43 8.69 -15.36
CA ILE A 233 12.23 9.45 -14.41
C ILE A 233 11.43 9.64 -13.12
N THR A 234 10.16 9.95 -13.22
CA THR A 234 9.25 10.06 -12.05
C THR A 234 9.19 8.75 -11.26
N THR A 235 9.11 7.62 -11.93
CA THR A 235 9.17 6.30 -11.29
C THR A 235 10.47 6.12 -10.49
N LEU A 236 11.62 6.53 -11.05
CA LEU A 236 12.91 6.52 -10.34
C LEU A 236 12.88 7.44 -9.13
N LEU A 237 12.42 8.66 -9.28
CA LEU A 237 12.38 9.65 -8.20
C LEU A 237 11.49 9.19 -7.05
N LEU A 238 10.32 8.63 -7.34
CA LEU A 238 9.40 8.10 -6.31
C LEU A 238 10.00 6.88 -5.59
N TYR A 239 10.77 6.05 -6.31
CA TYR A 239 11.50 4.96 -5.69
C TYR A 239 12.61 5.48 -4.76
N LEU A 240 13.43 6.43 -5.21
CA LEU A 240 14.45 7.09 -4.39
C LEU A 240 13.84 7.82 -3.19
N CYS A 241 12.70 8.47 -3.38
CA CYS A 241 11.93 9.08 -2.29
C CYS A 241 11.57 8.04 -1.23
N THR A 242 11.04 6.89 -1.63
CA THR A 242 10.67 5.81 -0.69
C THR A 242 11.90 5.24 0.03
N LEU A 243 13.01 5.01 -0.69
CA LEU A 243 14.26 4.54 -0.07
C LEU A 243 14.79 5.55 0.94
N SER A 244 14.76 6.83 0.59
CA SER A 244 15.22 7.92 1.47
C SER A 244 14.33 8.03 2.70
N LEU A 245 13.01 7.98 2.54
CA LEU A 245 12.05 7.94 3.64
C LEU A 245 12.30 6.77 4.59
N TRP A 246 12.78 5.64 4.11
CA TRP A 246 13.16 4.51 4.95
C TRP A 246 14.23 4.87 5.99
N TYR A 247 15.12 5.84 5.68
CA TYR A 247 16.16 6.35 6.58
C TYR A 247 15.71 7.58 7.40
N VAL A 248 14.70 8.31 6.92
CA VAL A 248 14.12 9.48 7.63
C VAL A 248 13.34 9.08 8.86
N LEU A 249 12.98 7.79 8.98
CA LEU A 249 12.19 7.26 10.09
C LEU A 249 12.63 7.87 11.42
N PRO A 250 11.89 8.88 11.95
CA PRO A 250 12.33 9.60 13.12
C PRO A 250 12.47 8.65 14.31
N ASN A 251 13.40 8.98 15.21
CA ASN A 251 13.53 8.34 16.51
C ASN A 251 12.33 8.69 17.43
N PHE A 252 11.11 8.79 16.89
CA PHE A 252 9.94 8.94 17.74
C PHE A 252 9.80 7.69 18.59
N ASN A 253 9.92 7.88 19.90
CA ASN A 253 9.57 6.88 20.92
C ASN A 253 8.04 6.72 21.04
N LEU A 254 7.31 6.88 19.96
CA LEU A 254 5.89 6.60 19.95
C LEU A 254 5.74 5.08 20.05
N LYS A 255 5.31 4.63 21.19
CA LYS A 255 4.72 3.30 21.38
C LYS A 255 3.42 3.31 20.58
N ALA A 256 3.52 2.99 19.29
CA ALA A 256 2.32 2.76 18.50
C ALA A 256 1.66 1.51 19.03
N ASP A 257 0.51 1.68 19.65
CA ASP A 257 -0.28 0.58 20.18
C ASP A 257 -0.62 -0.39 19.04
N SER A 258 -0.61 -1.67 19.32
CA SER A 258 -0.97 -2.74 18.37
C SER A 258 -2.37 -2.53 17.76
N ILE A 259 -3.22 -1.77 18.42
CA ILE A 259 -4.54 -1.31 17.99
C ILE A 259 -4.44 -0.62 16.61
N ILE A 260 -3.64 0.44 16.51
CA ILE A 260 -3.50 1.25 15.27
C ILE A 260 -3.10 0.39 14.07
N LYS A 261 -2.23 -0.60 14.26
CA LYS A 261 -1.78 -1.48 13.16
C LYS A 261 -2.90 -2.31 12.55
N ASN A 262 -3.83 -2.79 13.38
CA ASN A 262 -4.90 -3.66 12.93
C ASN A 262 -6.02 -2.84 12.27
N ASP A 263 -6.26 -1.64 12.78
CA ASP A 263 -7.26 -0.71 12.28
C ASP A 263 -6.92 -0.24 10.85
N MET A 264 -5.63 0.00 10.55
CA MET A 264 -5.19 0.45 9.24
C MET A 264 -5.51 -0.52 8.10
N PHE A 265 -5.60 -1.82 8.37
CA PHE A 265 -6.01 -2.77 7.33
C PHE A 265 -7.48 -2.60 6.95
N ILE A 266 -8.35 -2.35 7.92
CA ILE A 266 -9.78 -2.09 7.66
C ILE A 266 -9.93 -0.77 6.92
N VAL A 267 -9.26 0.30 7.39
CA VAL A 267 -9.24 1.59 6.68
C VAL A 267 -8.85 1.38 5.21
N TYR A 268 -7.78 0.63 4.95
CA TYR A 268 -7.34 0.30 3.60
C TYR A 268 -8.40 -0.46 2.79
N SER A 269 -9.15 -1.35 3.43
CA SER A 269 -10.13 -2.20 2.72
C SER A 269 -11.44 -1.48 2.39
N ILE A 270 -11.78 -0.40 3.09
CA ILE A 270 -13.08 0.28 2.95
C ILE A 270 -13.01 1.68 2.36
N HIS A 271 -11.79 2.28 2.29
CA HIS A 271 -11.68 3.70 1.93
C HIS A 271 -12.30 4.03 0.57
N GLU A 272 -12.11 3.18 -0.44
CA GLU A 272 -12.67 3.42 -1.77
C GLU A 272 -14.20 3.43 -1.75
N GLY A 273 -14.82 2.47 -1.06
CA GLY A 273 -16.27 2.43 -0.90
C GLY A 273 -16.82 3.68 -0.19
N ILE A 274 -16.12 4.18 0.82
CA ILE A 274 -16.52 5.41 1.52
C ILE A 274 -16.34 6.61 0.59
N ILE A 275 -15.21 6.70 -0.13
CA ILE A 275 -14.97 7.79 -1.11
C ILE A 275 -16.09 7.84 -2.15
N ILE A 276 -16.49 6.70 -2.73
CA ILE A 276 -17.58 6.64 -3.71
C ILE A 276 -18.89 7.23 -3.12
N VAL A 277 -19.24 6.85 -1.89
CA VAL A 277 -20.43 7.35 -1.22
C VAL A 277 -20.33 8.87 -0.95
N MET A 278 -19.18 9.32 -0.46
CA MET A 278 -18.95 10.75 -0.19
C MET A 278 -19.02 11.58 -1.46
N LEU A 279 -18.38 11.16 -2.54
CA LEU A 279 -18.45 11.82 -3.84
C LEU A 279 -19.88 11.87 -4.39
N ALA A 280 -20.66 10.81 -4.21
CA ALA A 280 -22.07 10.80 -4.61
C ALA A 280 -22.89 11.85 -3.84
N VAL A 281 -22.63 12.03 -2.53
CA VAL A 281 -23.28 13.05 -1.70
C VAL A 281 -22.87 14.46 -2.14
N LEU A 282 -21.57 14.70 -2.36
CA LEU A 282 -21.06 16.01 -2.81
C LEU A 282 -21.62 16.39 -4.18
N ASN A 283 -21.64 15.44 -5.13
CA ASN A 283 -22.20 15.65 -6.47
C ASN A 283 -23.70 15.98 -6.41
N LYS A 284 -24.47 15.23 -5.60
CA LYS A 284 -25.91 15.50 -5.41
C LYS A 284 -26.17 16.87 -4.80
N GLY A 285 -25.26 17.33 -3.93
CA GLY A 285 -25.29 18.66 -3.33
C GLY A 285 -24.80 19.77 -4.25
N ASN A 286 -24.37 19.49 -5.47
CA ASN A 286 -23.71 20.43 -6.40
C ASN A 286 -22.59 21.22 -5.73
N ILE A 287 -21.81 20.57 -4.86
CA ILE A 287 -20.71 21.20 -4.12
C ILE A 287 -19.53 21.40 -5.06
N HIS A 288 -19.07 22.65 -5.15
CA HIS A 288 -17.92 23.05 -5.95
C HIS A 288 -16.92 23.84 -5.11
N PHE A 289 -15.63 23.64 -5.33
CA PHE A 289 -14.57 24.22 -4.52
C PHE A 289 -13.89 25.39 -5.27
N GLY A 290 -14.27 26.62 -4.94
CA GLY A 290 -13.69 27.85 -5.53
C GLY A 290 -12.46 28.40 -4.79
N LYS A 291 -12.04 27.80 -3.66
CA LYS A 291 -10.87 28.23 -2.88
C LYS A 291 -9.99 27.06 -2.48
N TYR A 292 -8.67 27.19 -2.60
CA TYR A 292 -7.70 26.17 -2.15
C TYR A 292 -7.89 25.77 -0.68
N SER A 293 -8.15 26.75 0.20
CA SER A 293 -8.34 26.47 1.62
C SER A 293 -9.55 25.56 1.87
N SER A 294 -10.65 25.74 1.12
CA SER A 294 -11.84 24.89 1.24
C SER A 294 -11.58 23.49 0.70
N LEU A 295 -10.89 23.37 -0.44
CA LEU A 295 -10.51 22.09 -1.02
C LEU A 295 -9.59 21.30 -0.07
N ILE A 296 -8.50 21.92 0.42
CA ILE A 296 -7.58 21.27 1.35
C ILE A 296 -8.30 20.88 2.65
N PHE A 297 -9.14 21.78 3.18
CA PHE A 297 -9.92 21.47 4.38
C PHE A 297 -10.82 20.26 4.20
N VAL A 298 -11.51 20.13 3.07
CA VAL A 298 -12.37 18.98 2.78
C VAL A 298 -11.55 17.71 2.59
N ILE A 299 -10.42 17.74 1.88
CA ILE A 299 -9.50 16.59 1.78
C ILE A 299 -9.09 16.09 3.16
N LEU A 300 -8.71 16.98 4.06
CA LEU A 300 -8.31 16.63 5.43
C LEU A 300 -9.51 16.08 6.24
N LEU A 301 -10.65 16.75 6.19
CA LEU A 301 -11.85 16.35 6.92
C LEU A 301 -12.33 14.95 6.48
N GLU A 302 -12.43 14.71 5.18
CA GLU A 302 -12.87 13.43 4.64
C GLU A 302 -11.85 12.33 4.93
N THR A 303 -10.55 12.62 4.86
CA THR A 303 -9.51 11.66 5.26
C THR A 303 -9.68 11.26 6.73
N VAL A 304 -9.89 12.22 7.64
CA VAL A 304 -10.14 11.93 9.06
C VAL A 304 -11.42 11.12 9.24
N LEU A 305 -12.48 11.44 8.51
CA LEU A 305 -13.76 10.73 8.57
C LEU A 305 -13.60 9.26 8.11
N ILE A 306 -12.92 9.01 6.98
CA ILE A 306 -12.64 7.67 6.45
C ILE A 306 -11.85 6.84 7.49
N VAL A 307 -10.80 7.42 8.06
CA VAL A 307 -10.00 6.76 9.11
C VAL A 307 -10.84 6.46 10.35
N THR A 308 -11.67 7.39 10.77
CA THR A 308 -12.56 7.23 11.94
C THR A 308 -13.59 6.12 11.71
N ILE A 309 -14.24 6.10 10.55
CA ILE A 309 -15.18 5.04 10.16
C ILE A 309 -14.48 3.68 10.18
N GLY A 310 -13.27 3.59 9.61
CA GLY A 310 -12.48 2.36 9.62
C GLY A 310 -12.16 1.87 11.03
N PHE A 311 -11.82 2.78 11.95
CA PHE A 311 -11.58 2.45 13.35
C PHE A 311 -12.85 1.98 14.05
N CYS A 312 -13.97 2.67 13.86
CA CYS A 312 -15.26 2.28 14.41
C CYS A 312 -15.69 0.89 13.91
N LEU A 313 -15.54 0.64 12.61
CA LEU A 313 -15.86 -0.66 12.03
C LEU A 313 -14.99 -1.77 12.61
N ASN A 314 -13.68 -1.53 12.78
CA ASN A 314 -12.82 -2.51 13.41
C ASN A 314 -13.16 -2.77 14.88
N LEU A 315 -13.59 -1.76 15.61
CA LEU A 315 -14.11 -1.93 17.00
C LEU A 315 -15.34 -2.83 17.03
N ILE A 316 -16.23 -2.71 16.03
CA ILE A 316 -17.40 -3.60 15.88
C ILE A 316 -16.93 -5.03 15.58
N ILE A 317 -16.05 -5.21 14.57
CA ILE A 317 -15.52 -6.52 14.17
C ILE A 317 -14.84 -7.24 15.35
N ARG A 318 -14.14 -6.53 16.22
CA ARG A 318 -13.51 -7.08 17.44
C ARG A 318 -14.52 -7.66 18.46
N ARG A 319 -15.77 -7.24 18.42
CA ARG A 319 -16.84 -7.74 19.30
C ARG A 319 -17.58 -8.93 18.71
N LEU A 320 -17.39 -9.20 17.42
CA LEU A 320 -18.00 -10.30 16.70
C LEU A 320 -17.22 -11.62 16.92
N PRO A 321 -17.82 -12.78 16.59
CA PRO A 321 -17.12 -14.07 16.70
C PRO A 321 -15.78 -14.06 15.94
N THR A 322 -14.82 -14.84 16.45
CA THR A 322 -13.47 -14.98 15.88
C THR A 322 -13.45 -15.29 14.38
N VAL A 323 -14.44 -16.04 13.88
CA VAL A 323 -14.58 -16.35 12.45
C VAL A 323 -14.75 -15.07 11.62
N VAL A 324 -15.54 -14.10 12.12
CA VAL A 324 -15.75 -12.79 11.46
C VAL A 324 -14.46 -11.98 11.44
N ASP A 325 -13.70 -11.98 12.53
CA ASP A 325 -12.38 -11.34 12.57
C ASP A 325 -11.41 -11.97 11.57
N ILE A 326 -11.39 -13.31 11.45
CA ILE A 326 -10.55 -14.01 10.46
C ILE A 326 -10.96 -13.60 9.03
N ILE A 327 -12.26 -13.54 8.76
CA ILE A 327 -12.78 -13.22 7.42
C ILE A 327 -12.41 -11.78 7.02
N PHE A 328 -12.61 -10.81 7.87
CA PHE A 328 -12.48 -9.39 7.52
C PHE A 328 -11.11 -8.77 7.83
N THR A 329 -10.40 -9.31 8.83
CA THR A 329 -9.09 -8.77 9.25
C THR A 329 -7.95 -9.78 9.12
N GLY A 330 -8.25 -11.04 8.79
CA GLY A 330 -7.27 -12.13 8.80
C GLY A 330 -6.82 -12.53 10.21
N GLY A 331 -7.69 -12.39 11.22
CA GLY A 331 -7.42 -12.75 12.61
C GLY A 331 -6.41 -11.82 13.30
N ARG A 332 -6.29 -10.57 12.82
CA ARG A 332 -5.33 -9.61 13.38
C ARG A 332 -5.70 -9.19 14.80
N ASN A 333 -6.98 -9.23 15.15
CA ASN A 333 -7.49 -8.84 16.46
C ASN A 333 -7.34 -9.95 17.52
N GLU A 334 -7.34 -11.23 17.12
CA GLU A 334 -7.15 -12.37 18.04
C GLU A 334 -5.79 -12.35 18.77
N HIS A 335 -4.73 -11.96 18.09
CA HIS A 335 -3.42 -11.87 18.71
C HIS A 335 -3.37 -10.87 19.87
N HIS A 336 -4.16 -9.82 19.79
CA HIS A 336 -4.27 -8.81 20.84
C HIS A 336 -4.96 -9.36 22.09
N ASN A 337 -6.00 -10.17 21.93
CA ASN A 337 -6.73 -10.78 23.04
C ASN A 337 -5.90 -11.86 23.76
N LYS A 338 -5.00 -12.55 23.06
CA LYS A 338 -4.08 -13.53 23.68
C LYS A 338 -2.95 -12.86 24.45
N GLU A 339 -2.41 -11.75 23.96
CA GLU A 339 -1.40 -10.97 24.72
C GLU A 339 -1.99 -10.36 26.00
N LYS A 340 -3.25 -9.89 25.99
CA LYS A 340 -3.91 -9.36 27.21
C LYS A 340 -4.28 -10.42 28.25
N LYS A 341 -4.40 -11.70 27.87
CA LYS A 341 -4.69 -12.81 28.82
C LYS A 341 -3.41 -13.37 29.49
N GLN A 342 -2.22 -12.94 29.06
CA GLN A 342 -0.93 -13.37 29.63
C GLN A 342 -0.34 -12.37 30.65
N TYR A 343 -1.03 -11.27 30.92
CA TYR A 343 -0.75 -10.28 31.96
C TYR A 343 -1.95 -10.18 32.92
#